data_0741f9fad3614496ae43e3e9955bd56e
#
_entry.id   0741f9fad3614496ae43e3e9955bd56e
#
_cell.length_a   1.000
_cell.length_b   1.000
_cell.length_c   1.000
_cell.angle_alpha   90.00
_cell.angle_beta   90.00
_cell.angle_gamma   90.00
#
_symmetry.space_group_name_H-M   'P 1'
#
loop_
_entity.id
_entity.type
_entity.pdbx_description
1 polymer ?
#
loop_
_entity_poly.entity_id
_entity_poly.type
_entity_poly.pdbx_seq_one_letter_code
_entity_poly.pdbx_strand_id
1 'polypeptide(L)'
;MLEALKKNPKFTPRRGPVVLCILDGVGFGKYADGDAVLAAHTPELDKLMKECPMTRLKAHGTAVGMPSDDDMGNSEVGHNAIGCGRVFSQGAKLVEEAVETGKLFEGEVWKKLVANVKEHNSTLHFLGLFSDGNVHSNISHLKAMVLEAKKEGVRRVRIHALLDGRDVPETSALDYVDPFEAFLADINKEGFDYRIASGGGRMVVTMDRYNANWDMVRKGLEVHVHGNGDLYKTAHEAIEDLRKKTGAIDQDLPPFVISDDGKTPVGAMKDHDSVIYFNFRGDRSLEITKAFEADKLDEFDRGFRPDVMYAGMMEYDGDLHAPKLYLVNPPEIDRTMDEYLCATGVNQFAVSETQKYGHVTYFFNGNRSDKFDDKLDNYMEIRSDVVPFEQRPWMKSAEITDAVIEAIESGKFRMIRLNFPNGDMVGHTGSMDAVLVAMGALDLCVARIAEAVRKAGGVLVISADHGNADDMYEHDKKGNLKLDKNGAPARKTSHSLNPVPCIVYDPESKGEYSDELKTGLGISSLAATCIELLGYEAPEGYDPSVLNFK
;
A
#
# COMPACT_ATOMS: atom_id res chain seq x y z
N MET A 1 20.16 -6.64 21.96
CA MET A 1 20.32 -7.72 20.95
C MET A 1 19.25 -8.76 21.24
N LEU A 2 18.58 -9.25 20.21
CA LEU A 2 17.62 -10.34 20.34
C LEU A 2 18.34 -11.63 20.80
N GLU A 3 17.60 -12.47 21.50
CA GLU A 3 18.07 -13.82 21.84
C GLU A 3 18.03 -14.71 20.59
N ALA A 4 19.00 -15.61 20.48
CA ALA A 4 19.01 -16.62 19.42
C ALA A 4 17.78 -17.55 19.52
N LEU A 5 17.29 -18.00 18.38
CA LEU A 5 16.17 -18.93 18.31
C LEU A 5 16.49 -20.27 18.99
N LYS A 6 15.51 -20.84 19.65
CA LYS A 6 15.60 -22.17 20.26
C LYS A 6 15.44 -23.24 19.18
N LYS A 7 16.14 -24.36 19.34
CA LYS A 7 15.99 -25.51 18.44
C LYS A 7 14.60 -26.14 18.62
N ASN A 8 13.95 -26.46 17.52
CA ASN A 8 12.69 -27.18 17.53
C ASN A 8 12.95 -28.69 17.76
N PRO A 9 12.49 -29.26 18.90
CA PRO A 9 12.71 -30.67 19.18
C PRO A 9 11.91 -31.61 18.30
N LYS A 10 10.88 -31.10 17.62
CA LYS A 10 9.96 -31.90 16.77
C LYS A 10 10.45 -32.02 15.32
N PHE A 11 11.43 -31.23 14.89
CA PHE A 11 11.86 -31.20 13.51
C PHE A 11 13.38 -31.11 13.38
N THR A 12 13.95 -32.05 12.64
CA THR A 12 15.36 -31.97 12.23
C THR A 12 15.45 -31.26 10.89
N PRO A 13 16.16 -30.13 10.80
CA PRO A 13 16.23 -29.35 9.57
C PRO A 13 16.86 -30.16 8.43
N ARG A 14 16.42 -29.89 7.21
CA ARG A 14 16.99 -30.49 6.02
C ARG A 14 18.43 -30.04 5.82
N ARG A 15 19.20 -30.84 5.06
CA ARG A 15 20.60 -30.52 4.76
C ARG A 15 20.78 -29.23 3.99
N GLY A 16 19.95 -29.02 2.97
CA GLY A 16 19.93 -27.84 2.13
C GLY A 16 19.19 -26.65 2.75
N PRO A 17 19.07 -25.54 2.01
CA PRO A 17 18.40 -24.34 2.49
C PRO A 17 16.89 -24.47 2.54
N VAL A 18 16.25 -23.57 3.30
CA VAL A 18 14.84 -23.21 3.12
C VAL A 18 14.80 -22.06 2.12
N VAL A 19 14.02 -22.21 1.06
CA VAL A 19 13.84 -21.20 0.01
C VAL A 19 12.40 -20.70 0.09
N LEU A 20 12.20 -19.41 0.35
CA LEU A 20 10.91 -18.71 0.29
C LEU A 20 10.78 -18.00 -1.05
N CYS A 21 9.90 -18.50 -1.90
CA CYS A 21 9.62 -17.97 -3.24
C CYS A 21 8.29 -17.23 -3.22
N ILE A 22 8.33 -15.90 -3.36
CA ILE A 22 7.14 -15.06 -3.46
C ILE A 22 6.83 -14.82 -4.93
N LEU A 23 5.66 -15.30 -5.37
CA LEU A 23 5.07 -15.03 -6.69
C LEU A 23 4.17 -13.81 -6.57
N ASP A 24 4.74 -12.62 -6.68
CA ASP A 24 4.05 -11.35 -6.46
C ASP A 24 2.80 -11.22 -7.36
N GLY A 25 1.67 -10.89 -6.76
CA GLY A 25 0.41 -10.72 -7.48
C GLY A 25 -0.28 -12.02 -7.91
N VAL A 26 0.09 -13.19 -7.35
CA VAL A 26 -0.49 -14.49 -7.72
C VAL A 26 -1.47 -14.98 -6.66
N GLY A 27 -2.76 -14.92 -6.96
CA GLY A 27 -3.85 -15.36 -6.08
C GLY A 27 -4.68 -16.49 -6.67
N PHE A 28 -5.75 -16.84 -5.98
CA PHE A 28 -6.79 -17.77 -6.45
C PHE A 28 -8.02 -16.98 -6.88
N GLY A 29 -8.21 -16.82 -8.18
CA GLY A 29 -9.31 -16.05 -8.73
C GLY A 29 -10.68 -16.53 -8.30
N LYS A 30 -11.57 -15.58 -8.05
CA LYS A 30 -12.98 -15.87 -7.75
C LYS A 30 -13.77 -16.26 -9.00
N TYR A 31 -13.40 -15.74 -10.14
CA TYR A 31 -14.07 -15.93 -11.42
C TYR A 31 -13.08 -16.45 -12.45
N ALA A 32 -13.44 -17.52 -13.17
CA ALA A 32 -12.57 -18.07 -14.21
C ALA A 32 -12.34 -17.08 -15.37
N ASP A 33 -13.34 -16.24 -15.65
CA ASP A 33 -13.21 -15.16 -16.62
C ASP A 33 -12.30 -14.06 -16.04
N GLY A 34 -11.12 -13.89 -16.62
CA GLY A 34 -10.13 -12.92 -16.16
C GLY A 34 -9.11 -13.48 -15.15
N ASP A 35 -9.18 -14.75 -14.78
CA ASP A 35 -8.14 -15.39 -13.98
C ASP A 35 -6.99 -15.88 -14.90
N ALA A 36 -5.94 -15.05 -15.00
CA ALA A 36 -4.78 -15.39 -15.81
C ALA A 36 -3.91 -16.49 -15.16
N VAL A 37 -3.97 -16.64 -13.84
CA VAL A 37 -3.25 -17.73 -13.14
C VAL A 37 -3.83 -19.08 -13.53
N LEU A 38 -5.17 -19.18 -13.54
CA LEU A 38 -5.88 -20.39 -13.95
C LEU A 38 -5.75 -20.65 -15.46
N ALA A 39 -5.75 -19.61 -16.28
CA ALA A 39 -5.74 -19.72 -17.74
C ALA A 39 -4.34 -19.97 -18.33
N ALA A 40 -3.28 -19.67 -17.61
CA ALA A 40 -1.92 -19.85 -18.07
C ALA A 40 -1.51 -21.33 -18.13
N HIS A 41 -0.54 -21.63 -18.99
CA HIS A 41 0.06 -22.98 -19.03
C HIS A 41 1.19 -23.07 -18.00
N THR A 42 0.89 -23.66 -16.84
CA THR A 42 1.76 -23.72 -15.66
C THR A 42 1.89 -25.14 -15.09
N PRO A 43 2.40 -26.11 -15.88
CA PRO A 43 2.38 -27.53 -15.52
C PRO A 43 3.16 -27.86 -14.24
N GLU A 44 4.24 -27.15 -13.90
CA GLU A 44 4.98 -27.41 -12.67
C GLU A 44 4.24 -26.84 -11.44
N LEU A 45 3.71 -25.62 -11.53
CA LEU A 45 2.89 -25.07 -10.44
C LEU A 45 1.65 -25.91 -10.19
N ASP A 46 0.97 -26.34 -11.26
CA ASP A 46 -0.21 -27.23 -11.17
C ASP A 46 0.14 -28.56 -10.48
N LYS A 47 1.30 -29.13 -10.83
CA LYS A 47 1.81 -30.35 -10.20
C LYS A 47 2.12 -30.13 -8.72
N LEU A 48 2.86 -29.05 -8.37
CA LEU A 48 3.21 -28.74 -6.99
C LEU A 48 1.96 -28.48 -6.14
N MET A 49 0.98 -27.74 -6.66
CA MET A 49 -0.31 -27.52 -5.98
C MET A 49 -1.10 -28.80 -5.72
N LYS A 50 -0.95 -29.80 -6.58
CA LYS A 50 -1.65 -31.07 -6.47
C LYS A 50 -0.93 -32.10 -5.60
N GLU A 51 0.40 -32.13 -5.65
CA GLU A 51 1.21 -33.20 -5.07
C GLU A 51 1.84 -32.83 -3.72
N CYS A 52 1.97 -31.53 -3.41
CA CYS A 52 2.58 -31.06 -2.17
C CYS A 52 1.53 -30.60 -1.14
N PRO A 53 1.88 -30.60 0.15
CA PRO A 53 1.10 -29.95 1.17
C PRO A 53 0.83 -28.49 0.80
N MET A 54 -0.46 -28.08 0.75
CA MET A 54 -0.88 -26.76 0.31
C MET A 54 -2.04 -26.23 1.13
N THR A 55 -2.02 -24.92 1.40
CA THR A 55 -3.14 -24.19 1.99
C THR A 55 -3.30 -22.83 1.30
N ARG A 56 -4.40 -22.13 1.61
CA ARG A 56 -4.66 -20.77 1.16
C ARG A 56 -4.47 -19.81 2.30
N LEU A 57 -3.73 -18.73 2.08
CA LEU A 57 -3.48 -17.68 3.04
C LEU A 57 -4.24 -16.41 2.69
N LYS A 58 -4.72 -15.69 3.71
CA LYS A 58 -5.28 -14.35 3.55
C LYS A 58 -4.14 -13.36 3.32
N ALA A 59 -4.27 -12.50 2.30
CA ALA A 59 -3.24 -11.55 1.89
C ALA A 59 -3.80 -10.13 1.71
N HIS A 60 -4.96 -9.83 2.29
CA HIS A 60 -5.63 -8.54 2.22
C HIS A 60 -6.34 -8.24 3.54
N GLY A 61 -6.87 -7.04 3.64
CA GLY A 61 -7.70 -6.61 4.77
C GLY A 61 -6.98 -6.69 6.10
N THR A 62 -7.72 -7.06 7.12
CA THR A 62 -7.21 -7.14 8.50
C THR A 62 -6.09 -8.14 8.68
N ALA A 63 -5.95 -9.12 7.79
CA ALA A 63 -4.87 -10.11 7.81
C ALA A 63 -3.49 -9.53 7.45
N VAL A 64 -3.43 -8.33 6.92
CA VAL A 64 -2.19 -7.58 6.65
C VAL A 64 -2.19 -6.20 7.32
N GLY A 65 -3.09 -5.99 8.28
CA GLY A 65 -3.16 -4.76 9.08
C GLY A 65 -3.96 -3.61 8.46
N MET A 66 -4.64 -3.85 7.33
CA MET A 66 -5.53 -2.85 6.75
C MET A 66 -6.80 -2.68 7.60
N PRO A 67 -7.50 -1.54 7.50
CA PRO A 67 -8.63 -1.22 8.37
C PRO A 67 -9.81 -2.20 8.28
N SER A 68 -10.09 -2.72 7.10
CA SER A 68 -11.20 -3.66 6.84
C SER A 68 -10.82 -4.75 5.84
N ASP A 69 -11.59 -5.84 5.82
CA ASP A 69 -11.37 -6.95 4.88
C ASP A 69 -11.75 -6.59 3.44
N ASP A 70 -12.38 -5.43 3.20
CA ASP A 70 -12.64 -4.89 1.87
C ASP A 70 -11.45 -4.07 1.31
N ASP A 71 -10.40 -3.87 2.12
CA ASP A 71 -9.18 -3.19 1.69
C ASP A 71 -8.22 -4.17 1.02
N MET A 72 -7.76 -3.83 -0.19
CA MET A 72 -6.76 -4.61 -0.90
C MET A 72 -5.43 -4.57 -0.15
N GLY A 73 -4.73 -5.70 -0.10
CA GLY A 73 -3.33 -5.74 0.27
C GLY A 73 -2.47 -5.07 -0.81
N ASN A 74 -1.21 -4.86 -0.48
CA ASN A 74 -0.18 -4.43 -1.41
C ASN A 74 1.15 -5.06 -1.04
N SER A 75 2.16 -4.93 -1.90
CA SER A 75 3.44 -5.61 -1.67
C SER A 75 4.17 -5.11 -0.42
N GLU A 76 4.02 -3.84 -0.05
CA GLU A 76 4.65 -3.26 1.15
C GLU A 76 4.12 -3.91 2.42
N VAL A 77 2.80 -3.82 2.65
CA VAL A 77 2.18 -4.43 3.84
C VAL A 77 2.27 -5.95 3.82
N GLY A 78 2.23 -6.57 2.64
CA GLY A 78 2.42 -8.00 2.46
C GLY A 78 3.80 -8.46 2.91
N HIS A 79 4.87 -7.82 2.42
CA HIS A 79 6.25 -8.17 2.80
C HIS A 79 6.56 -7.79 4.25
N ASN A 80 5.97 -6.71 4.80
CA ASN A 80 6.03 -6.44 6.23
C ASN A 80 5.45 -7.62 7.03
N ALA A 81 4.23 -8.07 6.70
CA ALA A 81 3.58 -9.17 7.40
C ALA A 81 4.38 -10.48 7.29
N ILE A 82 4.87 -10.81 6.08
CA ILE A 82 5.70 -12.00 5.83
C ILE A 82 7.00 -11.93 6.64
N GLY A 83 7.71 -10.81 6.60
CA GLY A 83 9.01 -10.67 7.22
C GLY A 83 8.99 -10.56 8.73
N CYS A 84 7.95 -9.98 9.32
CA CYS A 84 7.85 -9.83 10.78
C CYS A 84 7.01 -10.91 11.47
N GLY A 85 6.39 -11.82 10.72
CA GLY A 85 5.60 -12.93 11.28
C GLY A 85 4.39 -12.51 12.10
N ARG A 86 3.95 -11.26 11.97
CA ARG A 86 2.86 -10.63 12.72
C ARG A 86 2.18 -9.58 11.87
N VAL A 87 0.97 -9.21 12.27
CA VAL A 87 0.22 -8.15 11.62
C VAL A 87 0.39 -6.84 12.39
N PHE A 88 0.75 -5.77 11.69
CA PHE A 88 0.84 -4.42 12.22
C PHE A 88 -0.27 -3.55 11.65
N SER A 89 -0.79 -2.65 12.47
CA SER A 89 -1.80 -1.67 12.03
C SER A 89 -1.24 -0.77 10.94
N GLN A 90 -1.99 -0.59 9.87
CA GLN A 90 -1.66 0.22 8.70
C GLN A 90 -2.77 1.24 8.43
N GLY A 91 -2.46 2.27 7.61
CA GLY A 91 -3.45 3.22 7.11
C GLY A 91 -4.26 3.92 8.20
N ALA A 92 -5.58 3.87 8.08
CA ALA A 92 -6.52 4.56 8.98
C ALA A 92 -6.32 4.22 10.46
N LYS A 93 -6.10 2.95 10.78
CA LYS A 93 -5.95 2.50 12.17
C LYS A 93 -4.69 3.07 12.82
N LEU A 94 -3.58 3.11 12.08
CA LEU A 94 -2.34 3.71 12.58
C LEU A 94 -2.50 5.21 12.83
N VAL A 95 -3.19 5.91 11.94
CA VAL A 95 -3.49 7.34 12.11
C VAL A 95 -4.43 7.58 13.29
N GLU A 96 -5.49 6.78 13.44
CA GLU A 96 -6.42 6.86 14.57
C GLU A 96 -5.69 6.69 15.90
N GLU A 97 -4.85 5.66 16.03
CA GLU A 97 -4.03 5.42 17.22
C GLU A 97 -3.08 6.60 17.51
N ALA A 98 -2.47 7.20 16.46
CA ALA A 98 -1.57 8.34 16.62
C ALA A 98 -2.32 9.61 17.07
N VAL A 99 -3.56 9.81 16.60
CA VAL A 99 -4.44 10.92 17.02
C VAL A 99 -4.92 10.70 18.46
N GLU A 100 -5.47 9.53 18.78
CA GLU A 100 -6.02 9.22 20.11
C GLU A 100 -4.97 9.28 21.21
N THR A 101 -3.76 8.80 20.93
CA THR A 101 -2.64 8.86 21.88
C THR A 101 -1.96 10.21 21.96
N GLY A 102 -2.27 11.13 21.02
CA GLY A 102 -1.63 12.44 20.90
C GLY A 102 -0.23 12.42 20.26
N LYS A 103 0.28 11.25 19.89
CA LYS A 103 1.61 11.10 19.27
C LYS A 103 1.77 11.91 17.97
N LEU A 104 0.70 12.03 17.17
CA LEU A 104 0.70 12.84 15.96
C LEU A 104 1.11 14.28 16.28
N PHE A 105 0.57 14.87 17.35
CA PHE A 105 0.78 16.26 17.76
C PHE A 105 2.11 16.47 18.49
N GLU A 106 2.67 15.43 19.06
CA GLU A 106 4.02 15.44 19.63
C GLU A 106 5.11 15.33 18.55
N GLY A 107 4.74 14.93 17.33
CA GLY A 107 5.62 14.74 16.20
C GLY A 107 6.32 16.02 15.74
N GLU A 108 7.56 15.89 15.27
CA GLU A 108 8.36 17.05 14.81
C GLU A 108 7.73 17.76 13.61
N VAL A 109 7.08 17.02 12.70
CA VAL A 109 6.48 17.60 11.49
C VAL A 109 5.29 18.45 11.86
N TRP A 110 4.38 17.97 12.72
CA TRP A 110 3.27 18.79 13.22
C TRP A 110 3.77 20.10 13.86
N LYS A 111 4.76 20.00 14.76
CA LYS A 111 5.35 21.16 15.43
C LYS A 111 5.99 22.16 14.45
N LYS A 112 6.67 21.65 13.40
CA LYS A 112 7.26 22.51 12.36
C LYS A 112 6.19 23.26 11.57
N LEU A 113 5.10 22.58 11.16
CA LEU A 113 3.99 23.19 10.43
C LEU A 113 3.30 24.28 11.24
N VAL A 114 3.02 24.01 12.51
CA VAL A 114 2.40 24.99 13.43
C VAL A 114 3.36 26.17 13.73
N ALA A 115 4.63 25.89 13.96
CA ALA A 115 5.63 26.94 14.20
C ALA A 115 5.75 27.88 12.97
N ASN A 116 5.80 27.31 11.76
CA ASN A 116 5.86 28.07 10.51
C ASN A 116 4.71 29.08 10.40
N VAL A 117 3.46 28.64 10.57
CA VAL A 117 2.31 29.55 10.45
C VAL A 117 2.24 30.58 11.57
N LYS A 118 2.72 30.26 12.76
CA LYS A 118 2.78 31.22 13.88
C LYS A 118 3.86 32.27 13.68
N GLU A 119 5.04 31.86 13.19
CA GLU A 119 6.17 32.77 12.92
C GLU A 119 5.81 33.79 11.83
N HIS A 120 5.17 33.31 10.75
CA HIS A 120 4.83 34.16 9.61
C HIS A 120 3.42 34.80 9.70
N ASN A 121 2.66 34.52 10.77
CA ASN A 121 1.25 34.93 10.90
C ASN A 121 0.44 34.51 9.64
N SER A 122 0.72 33.35 9.12
CA SER A 122 0.18 32.80 7.88
C SER A 122 -0.99 31.83 8.15
N THR A 123 -1.32 30.95 7.22
CA THR A 123 -2.50 30.09 7.28
C THR A 123 -2.10 28.62 7.34
N LEU A 124 -2.77 27.84 8.17
CA LEU A 124 -2.72 26.37 8.13
C LEU A 124 -3.86 25.86 7.25
N HIS A 125 -3.52 25.15 6.19
CA HIS A 125 -4.47 24.55 5.26
C HIS A 125 -4.59 23.04 5.47
N PHE A 126 -5.81 22.54 5.42
CA PHE A 126 -6.12 21.11 5.36
C PHE A 126 -6.82 20.80 4.04
N LEU A 127 -6.25 19.90 3.26
CA LEU A 127 -6.80 19.42 2.00
C LEU A 127 -7.00 17.92 2.09
N GLY A 128 -8.15 17.39 1.69
CA GLY A 128 -8.39 15.95 1.67
C GLY A 128 -9.86 15.56 1.55
N LEU A 129 -10.13 14.27 1.50
CA LEU A 129 -11.46 13.71 1.33
C LEU A 129 -12.30 13.94 2.60
N PHE A 130 -13.50 14.54 2.41
CA PHE A 130 -14.27 15.12 3.49
C PHE A 130 -15.47 14.23 3.87
N SER A 131 -15.18 13.07 4.44
CA SER A 131 -16.17 12.09 4.90
C SER A 131 -15.62 11.23 6.04
N ASP A 132 -16.45 10.34 6.57
CA ASP A 132 -16.08 9.29 7.52
C ASP A 132 -15.96 7.90 6.87
N GLY A 133 -15.90 7.83 5.55
CA GLY A 133 -15.83 6.59 4.77
C GLY A 133 -14.61 5.73 5.08
N ASN A 134 -13.58 6.30 5.71
CA ASN A 134 -12.40 5.61 6.25
C ASN A 134 -11.59 4.81 5.21
N VAL A 135 -11.72 5.14 3.93
CA VAL A 135 -10.95 4.52 2.82
C VAL A 135 -9.70 5.33 2.50
N HIS A 136 -9.83 6.65 2.36
CA HIS A 136 -8.72 7.56 2.07
C HIS A 136 -8.40 8.52 3.21
N SER A 137 -9.42 8.87 4.00
CA SER A 137 -9.35 9.82 5.11
C SER A 137 -10.45 9.53 6.11
N ASN A 138 -10.41 10.24 7.25
CA ASN A 138 -11.53 10.29 8.18
C ASN A 138 -11.69 11.71 8.72
N ILE A 139 -12.93 12.24 8.67
CA ILE A 139 -13.25 13.58 9.14
C ILE A 139 -13.01 13.76 10.66
N SER A 140 -13.01 12.67 11.44
CA SER A 140 -12.66 12.70 12.87
C SER A 140 -11.20 13.10 13.09
N HIS A 141 -10.29 12.60 12.25
CA HIS A 141 -8.87 12.97 12.28
C HIS A 141 -8.68 14.46 11.98
N LEU A 142 -9.40 14.97 10.96
CA LEU A 142 -9.39 16.40 10.63
C LEU A 142 -9.90 17.24 11.82
N LYS A 143 -11.03 16.85 12.45
CA LYS A 143 -11.54 17.56 13.63
C LYS A 143 -10.54 17.61 14.77
N ALA A 144 -9.84 16.51 15.04
CA ALA A 144 -8.81 16.45 16.07
C ALA A 144 -7.64 17.41 15.77
N MET A 145 -7.16 17.44 14.52
CA MET A 145 -6.10 18.36 14.09
C MET A 145 -6.54 19.83 14.17
N VAL A 146 -7.78 20.15 13.81
CA VAL A 146 -8.33 21.52 13.94
C VAL A 146 -8.41 21.95 15.40
N LEU A 147 -8.83 21.06 16.32
CA LEU A 147 -8.87 21.35 17.76
C LEU A 147 -7.46 21.55 18.33
N GLU A 148 -6.50 20.73 17.93
CA GLU A 148 -5.12 20.90 18.40
C GLU A 148 -4.51 22.20 17.85
N ALA A 149 -4.75 22.54 16.57
CA ALA A 149 -4.33 23.83 16.01
C ALA A 149 -4.90 25.02 16.80
N LYS A 150 -6.17 24.96 17.22
CA LYS A 150 -6.79 25.95 18.11
C LYS A 150 -6.07 26.01 19.45
N LYS A 151 -5.85 24.88 20.09
CA LYS A 151 -5.16 24.77 21.41
C LYS A 151 -3.75 25.35 21.34
N GLU A 152 -3.03 25.14 20.24
CA GLU A 152 -1.70 25.73 20.01
C GLU A 152 -1.72 27.19 19.54
N GLY A 153 -2.90 27.76 19.35
CA GLY A 153 -3.09 29.19 19.05
C GLY A 153 -2.84 29.57 17.59
N VAL A 154 -3.00 28.64 16.65
CA VAL A 154 -3.03 28.94 15.22
C VAL A 154 -4.23 29.82 14.92
N ARG A 155 -4.00 31.05 14.42
CA ARG A 155 -5.06 32.04 14.26
C ARG A 155 -5.97 31.80 13.08
N ARG A 156 -5.45 31.22 11.99
CA ARG A 156 -6.16 31.06 10.72
C ARG A 156 -6.03 29.64 10.18
N VAL A 157 -7.16 28.99 9.91
CA VAL A 157 -7.25 27.66 9.31
C VAL A 157 -8.16 27.69 8.10
N ARG A 158 -7.79 27.00 7.03
CA ARG A 158 -8.60 26.84 5.82
C ARG A 158 -8.74 25.35 5.48
N ILE A 159 -9.95 24.94 5.18
CA ILE A 159 -10.30 23.57 4.80
C ILE A 159 -10.66 23.54 3.32
N HIS A 160 -10.03 22.63 2.58
CA HIS A 160 -10.31 22.36 1.18
C HIS A 160 -10.97 20.98 1.09
N ALA A 161 -12.30 20.95 0.94
CA ALA A 161 -13.11 19.75 1.09
C ALA A 161 -13.26 19.01 -0.24
N LEU A 162 -12.61 17.86 -0.39
CA LEU A 162 -12.89 16.95 -1.50
C LEU A 162 -14.14 16.15 -1.16
N LEU A 163 -15.21 16.30 -1.96
CA LEU A 163 -16.49 15.67 -1.68
C LEU A 163 -16.45 14.20 -2.10
N ASP A 164 -16.97 13.33 -1.23
CA ASP A 164 -16.90 11.88 -1.42
C ASP A 164 -18.05 11.35 -2.29
N GLY A 165 -19.13 10.83 -1.72
CA GLY A 165 -20.25 10.25 -2.48
C GLY A 165 -19.91 8.94 -3.19
N ARG A 166 -18.80 8.30 -2.82
CA ARG A 166 -18.35 7.00 -3.34
C ARG A 166 -18.13 5.98 -2.22
N ASP A 167 -17.37 6.36 -1.20
CA ASP A 167 -17.12 5.53 -0.02
C ASP A 167 -18.20 5.74 1.06
N VAL A 168 -19.05 6.74 0.84
CA VAL A 168 -20.27 7.07 1.60
C VAL A 168 -21.42 7.29 0.62
N PRO A 169 -22.71 7.45 1.09
CA PRO A 169 -23.83 7.64 0.19
C PRO A 169 -23.64 8.80 -0.79
N GLU A 170 -24.12 8.63 -2.02
CA GLU A 170 -23.84 9.47 -3.20
C GLU A 170 -24.15 10.97 -3.03
N THR A 171 -25.02 11.34 -2.10
CA THR A 171 -25.47 12.72 -1.86
C THR A 171 -25.38 13.14 -0.40
N SER A 172 -24.45 12.56 0.36
CA SER A 172 -24.30 12.79 1.81
C SER A 172 -23.38 13.96 2.19
N ALA A 173 -22.84 14.71 1.23
CA ALA A 173 -21.83 15.75 1.53
C ALA A 173 -22.32 16.79 2.56
N LEU A 174 -23.60 17.18 2.54
CA LEU A 174 -24.15 18.14 3.51
C LEU A 174 -24.25 17.57 4.93
N ASP A 175 -24.35 16.23 5.09
CA ASP A 175 -24.32 15.57 6.40
C ASP A 175 -22.97 15.75 7.11
N TYR A 176 -21.92 16.04 6.34
CA TYR A 176 -20.57 16.35 6.85
C TYR A 176 -20.30 17.84 6.90
N VAL A 177 -20.66 18.59 5.85
CA VAL A 177 -20.37 20.02 5.71
C VAL A 177 -21.09 20.85 6.77
N ASP A 178 -22.40 20.68 6.94
CA ASP A 178 -23.19 21.52 7.85
C ASP A 178 -22.75 21.38 9.32
N PRO A 179 -22.58 20.16 9.87
CA PRO A 179 -22.06 20.03 11.23
C PRO A 179 -20.63 20.55 11.37
N PHE A 180 -19.81 20.47 10.32
CA PHE A 180 -18.43 20.96 10.38
C PHE A 180 -18.36 22.50 10.31
N GLU A 181 -19.18 23.14 9.47
CA GLU A 181 -19.29 24.61 9.47
C GLU A 181 -19.80 25.15 10.83
N ALA A 182 -20.77 24.46 11.45
CA ALA A 182 -21.21 24.80 12.80
C ALA A 182 -20.09 24.65 13.85
N PHE A 183 -19.31 23.57 13.76
CA PHE A 183 -18.12 23.35 14.61
C PHE A 183 -17.07 24.45 14.45
N LEU A 184 -16.76 24.87 13.21
CA LEU A 184 -15.85 25.98 12.96
C LEU A 184 -16.40 27.32 13.46
N ALA A 185 -17.71 27.55 13.31
CA ALA A 185 -18.36 28.76 13.81
C ALA A 185 -18.25 28.89 15.34
N ASP A 186 -18.31 27.76 16.07
CA ASP A 186 -18.12 27.77 17.51
C ASP A 186 -16.66 28.14 17.90
N ILE A 187 -15.68 27.65 17.17
CA ILE A 187 -14.27 28.04 17.35
C ILE A 187 -14.08 29.54 17.09
N ASN A 188 -14.70 30.06 16.05
CA ASN A 188 -14.58 31.44 15.64
C ASN A 188 -15.15 32.45 16.66
N LYS A 189 -16.12 32.03 17.53
CA LYS A 189 -16.61 32.85 18.65
C LYS A 189 -15.50 33.23 19.64
N GLU A 190 -14.41 32.49 19.68
CA GLU A 190 -13.25 32.73 20.53
C GLU A 190 -12.17 33.61 19.85
N GLY A 191 -12.47 34.17 18.68
CA GLY A 191 -11.57 35.12 17.97
C GLY A 191 -10.60 34.44 16.99
N PHE A 192 -10.87 33.21 16.59
CA PHE A 192 -10.17 32.51 15.51
C PHE A 192 -10.84 32.79 14.14
N ASP A 193 -10.14 32.45 13.06
CA ASP A 193 -10.65 32.56 11.68
C ASP A 193 -10.47 31.20 10.97
N TYR A 194 -11.39 30.28 11.25
CA TYR A 194 -11.40 28.92 10.74
C TYR A 194 -12.56 28.73 9.78
N ARG A 195 -12.28 28.31 8.52
CA ARG A 195 -13.31 28.29 7.46
C ARG A 195 -13.08 27.15 6.47
N ILE A 196 -14.15 26.63 5.89
CA ILE A 196 -14.07 25.95 4.60
C ILE A 196 -13.76 27.01 3.55
N ALA A 197 -12.81 26.77 2.68
CA ALA A 197 -12.31 27.74 1.71
C ALA A 197 -12.64 27.37 0.26
N SER A 198 -12.66 26.08 -0.04
CA SER A 198 -12.99 25.55 -1.36
C SER A 198 -13.39 24.07 -1.27
N GLY A 199 -13.95 23.55 -2.34
CA GLY A 199 -14.27 22.14 -2.46
C GLY A 199 -14.54 21.72 -3.88
N GLY A 200 -14.91 20.45 -4.05
CA GLY A 200 -15.28 19.83 -5.32
C GLY A 200 -15.28 18.32 -5.22
N GLY A 201 -15.93 17.66 -6.16
CA GLY A 201 -16.05 16.20 -6.20
C GLY A 201 -14.68 15.54 -6.42
N ARG A 202 -14.39 14.49 -5.65
CA ARG A 202 -13.12 13.73 -5.69
C ARG A 202 -12.77 13.16 -7.06
N MET A 203 -13.74 13.00 -7.95
CA MET A 203 -13.56 12.52 -9.34
C MET A 203 -13.42 13.67 -10.34
N VAL A 204 -13.46 14.92 -9.88
CA VAL A 204 -13.32 16.12 -10.71
C VAL A 204 -12.02 16.86 -10.40
N VAL A 205 -11.62 16.88 -9.13
CA VAL A 205 -10.43 17.61 -8.67
C VAL A 205 -9.53 16.73 -7.81
N THR A 206 -8.24 16.95 -7.91
CA THR A 206 -7.17 16.54 -6.99
C THR A 206 -6.85 15.04 -6.95
N MET A 207 -7.85 14.16 -6.78
CA MET A 207 -7.67 12.76 -6.43
C MET A 207 -7.52 11.84 -7.66
N ASP A 208 -6.66 12.19 -8.63
CA ASP A 208 -6.26 11.26 -9.68
C ASP A 208 -5.32 10.17 -9.14
N ARG A 209 -5.12 9.10 -9.91
CA ARG A 209 -4.20 8.01 -9.61
C ARG A 209 -3.70 7.33 -10.88
N TYR A 210 -2.51 6.77 -10.81
CA TYR A 210 -1.88 6.01 -11.90
C TYR A 210 -1.65 6.84 -13.17
N ASN A 211 -1.48 8.16 -13.04
CA ASN A 211 -1.31 9.12 -14.13
C ASN A 211 -2.47 9.08 -15.16
N ALA A 212 -3.68 8.75 -14.71
CA ALA A 212 -4.82 8.57 -15.59
C ALA A 212 -5.38 9.90 -16.11
N ASN A 213 -5.40 10.94 -15.28
CA ASN A 213 -5.98 12.24 -15.64
C ASN A 213 -5.38 13.40 -14.83
N TRP A 214 -4.20 13.84 -15.19
CA TRP A 214 -3.52 14.99 -14.56
C TRP A 214 -4.33 16.30 -14.59
N ASP A 215 -5.33 16.42 -15.48
CA ASP A 215 -6.23 17.58 -15.49
C ASP A 215 -7.05 17.71 -14.19
N MET A 216 -7.35 16.59 -13.51
CA MET A 216 -7.97 16.62 -12.18
C MET A 216 -7.04 17.27 -11.15
N VAL A 217 -5.75 16.95 -11.17
CA VAL A 217 -4.74 17.54 -10.26
C VAL A 217 -4.57 19.02 -10.58
N ARG A 218 -4.46 19.37 -11.86
CA ARG A 218 -4.40 20.76 -12.33
C ARG A 218 -5.60 21.58 -11.84
N LYS A 219 -6.82 21.08 -12.03
CA LYS A 219 -8.05 21.72 -11.53
C LYS A 219 -8.04 21.86 -10.00
N GLY A 220 -7.52 20.85 -9.29
CA GLY A 220 -7.34 20.93 -7.84
C GLY A 220 -6.44 22.08 -7.43
N LEU A 221 -5.29 22.28 -8.10
CA LEU A 221 -4.41 23.42 -7.83
C LEU A 221 -5.09 24.75 -8.14
N GLU A 222 -5.78 24.87 -9.27
CA GLU A 222 -6.53 26.10 -9.62
C GLU A 222 -7.51 26.51 -8.53
N VAL A 223 -8.25 25.54 -8.01
CA VAL A 223 -9.30 25.80 -7.01
C VAL A 223 -8.74 25.99 -5.60
N HIS A 224 -7.90 25.07 -5.15
CA HIS A 224 -7.45 25.05 -3.75
C HIS A 224 -6.25 25.97 -3.50
N VAL A 225 -5.32 26.06 -4.46
CA VAL A 225 -4.12 26.87 -4.33
C VAL A 225 -4.38 28.30 -4.81
N HIS A 226 -4.91 28.48 -6.02
CA HIS A 226 -5.08 29.79 -6.63
C HIS A 226 -6.43 30.44 -6.29
N GLY A 227 -7.41 29.68 -5.81
CA GLY A 227 -8.75 30.18 -5.52
C GLY A 227 -9.54 30.52 -6.78
N ASN A 228 -9.23 29.88 -7.92
CA ASN A 228 -9.90 30.07 -9.19
C ASN A 228 -11.06 29.08 -9.31
N GLY A 229 -12.29 29.58 -9.33
CA GLY A 229 -13.51 28.75 -9.44
C GLY A 229 -14.78 29.56 -9.26
N ASP A 230 -15.92 28.89 -9.32
CA ASP A 230 -17.21 29.52 -9.05
C ASP A 230 -17.30 29.95 -7.58
N LEU A 231 -17.66 31.21 -7.34
CA LEU A 231 -17.65 31.84 -6.03
C LEU A 231 -19.00 31.70 -5.33
N TYR A 232 -18.98 31.19 -4.08
CA TYR A 232 -20.14 31.04 -3.22
C TYR A 232 -19.85 31.60 -1.82
N LYS A 233 -20.89 31.88 -1.04
CA LYS A 233 -20.72 32.39 0.34
C LYS A 233 -20.44 31.27 1.34
N THR A 234 -21.04 30.10 1.13
CA THR A 234 -20.89 28.93 2.01
C THR A 234 -20.73 27.65 1.17
N ALA A 235 -20.14 26.62 1.75
CA ALA A 235 -20.04 25.32 1.11
C ALA A 235 -21.43 24.66 0.93
N HIS A 236 -22.34 24.87 1.87
CA HIS A 236 -23.72 24.44 1.75
C HIS A 236 -24.40 25.00 0.48
N GLU A 237 -24.36 26.34 0.30
CA GLU A 237 -24.91 27.01 -0.88
C GLU A 237 -24.32 26.47 -2.19
N ALA A 238 -23.00 26.27 -2.20
CA ALA A 238 -22.30 25.75 -3.37
C ALA A 238 -22.79 24.33 -3.75
N ILE A 239 -22.86 23.43 -2.78
CA ILE A 239 -23.26 22.03 -3.00
C ILE A 239 -24.70 21.96 -3.49
N GLU A 240 -25.64 22.68 -2.85
CA GLU A 240 -27.04 22.70 -3.28
C GLU A 240 -27.22 23.25 -4.69
N ASP A 241 -26.60 24.39 -4.99
CA ASP A 241 -26.68 25.03 -6.29
C ASP A 241 -26.09 24.18 -7.41
N LEU A 242 -24.89 23.61 -7.16
CA LEU A 242 -24.20 22.74 -8.12
C LEU A 242 -24.97 21.44 -8.37
N ARG A 243 -25.52 20.79 -7.34
CA ARG A 243 -26.40 19.63 -7.51
C ARG A 243 -27.63 19.97 -8.36
N LYS A 244 -28.24 21.11 -8.10
CA LYS A 244 -29.42 21.58 -8.86
C LYS A 244 -29.08 21.88 -10.32
N LYS A 245 -27.93 22.49 -10.58
CA LYS A 245 -27.50 22.87 -11.93
C LYS A 245 -27.06 21.67 -12.78
N THR A 246 -26.40 20.70 -12.18
CA THR A 246 -25.74 19.63 -12.93
C THR A 246 -26.43 18.27 -12.81
N GLY A 247 -27.23 18.05 -11.75
CA GLY A 247 -27.77 16.73 -11.41
C GLY A 247 -26.70 15.72 -10.97
N ALA A 248 -25.47 16.17 -10.73
CA ALA A 248 -24.35 15.29 -10.36
C ALA A 248 -24.45 14.83 -8.91
N ILE A 249 -23.96 13.62 -8.64
CA ILE A 249 -23.68 13.12 -7.29
C ILE A 249 -22.41 13.78 -6.74
N ASP A 250 -22.17 13.68 -5.45
CA ASP A 250 -21.15 14.47 -4.76
C ASP A 250 -19.74 14.25 -5.31
N GLN A 251 -19.37 13.01 -5.64
CA GLN A 251 -18.04 12.72 -6.20
C GLN A 251 -17.76 13.40 -7.55
N ASP A 252 -18.82 13.77 -8.28
CA ASP A 252 -18.74 14.35 -9.63
C ASP A 252 -19.14 15.84 -9.64
N LEU A 253 -19.37 16.46 -8.48
CA LEU A 253 -19.72 17.87 -8.38
C LEU A 253 -18.58 18.76 -8.88
N PRO A 254 -18.90 19.80 -9.69
CA PRO A 254 -17.93 20.81 -10.07
C PRO A 254 -17.27 21.47 -8.85
N PRO A 255 -16.04 21.99 -8.99
CA PRO A 255 -15.37 22.69 -7.91
C PRO A 255 -15.99 24.04 -7.61
N PHE A 256 -15.79 24.50 -6.37
CA PHE A 256 -16.26 25.79 -5.88
C PHE A 256 -15.24 26.45 -4.95
N VAL A 257 -15.33 27.76 -4.82
CA VAL A 257 -14.49 28.57 -3.96
C VAL A 257 -15.36 29.46 -3.06
N ILE A 258 -14.97 29.65 -1.81
CA ILE A 258 -15.71 30.49 -0.87
C ILE A 258 -15.16 31.93 -0.91
N SER A 259 -16.10 32.89 -0.98
CA SER A 259 -15.81 34.32 -1.02
C SER A 259 -16.89 35.10 -0.27
N ASP A 260 -16.49 36.05 0.57
CA ASP A 260 -17.41 36.92 1.31
C ASP A 260 -17.99 38.03 0.44
N ASP A 261 -17.19 38.55 -0.49
CA ASP A 261 -17.50 39.71 -1.34
C ASP A 261 -17.87 39.33 -2.79
N GLY A 262 -17.87 38.02 -3.11
CA GLY A 262 -18.11 37.52 -4.46
C GLY A 262 -16.97 37.82 -5.44
N LYS A 263 -15.77 38.18 -4.96
CA LYS A 263 -14.61 38.52 -5.78
C LYS A 263 -13.31 37.90 -5.24
N THR A 264 -13.12 37.96 -3.93
CA THR A 264 -11.88 37.57 -3.28
C THR A 264 -12.02 36.20 -2.62
N PRO A 265 -11.25 35.18 -3.00
CA PRO A 265 -11.27 33.89 -2.34
C PRO A 265 -10.77 34.01 -0.90
N VAL A 266 -11.43 33.33 0.06
CA VAL A 266 -11.06 33.41 1.48
C VAL A 266 -9.82 32.57 1.82
N GLY A 267 -9.39 31.68 0.95
CA GLY A 267 -8.36 30.68 1.27
C GLY A 267 -7.42 30.31 0.14
N ALA A 268 -7.12 31.24 -0.80
CA ALA A 268 -6.00 31.03 -1.72
C ALA A 268 -4.68 30.91 -0.94
N MET A 269 -3.86 29.93 -1.30
CA MET A 269 -2.59 29.66 -0.61
C MET A 269 -1.53 30.69 -0.97
N LYS A 270 -0.67 31.01 0.00
CA LYS A 270 0.38 32.03 -0.12
C LYS A 270 1.71 31.48 0.39
N ASP A 271 2.77 32.20 0.07
CA ASP A 271 4.10 31.91 0.64
C ASP A 271 4.03 31.87 2.17
N HIS A 272 4.77 30.93 2.74
CA HIS A 272 4.85 30.66 4.18
C HIS A 272 3.59 30.03 4.81
N ASP A 273 2.56 29.70 4.03
CA ASP A 273 1.48 28.86 4.54
C ASP A 273 1.98 27.42 4.80
N SER A 274 1.27 26.70 5.66
CA SER A 274 1.48 25.27 5.86
C SER A 274 0.29 24.50 5.30
N VAL A 275 0.53 23.40 4.62
CA VAL A 275 -0.50 22.57 3.98
C VAL A 275 -0.38 21.15 4.48
N ILE A 276 -1.46 20.59 5.00
CA ILE A 276 -1.59 19.18 5.36
C ILE A 276 -2.58 18.50 4.42
N TYR A 277 -2.09 17.54 3.62
CA TYR A 277 -2.94 16.64 2.89
C TYR A 277 -3.31 15.47 3.82
N PHE A 278 -4.55 15.49 4.33
CA PHE A 278 -4.93 14.60 5.44
C PHE A 278 -5.46 13.21 5.02
N ASN A 279 -5.38 12.87 3.73
CA ASN A 279 -5.58 11.50 3.29
C ASN A 279 -4.41 10.63 3.76
N PHE A 280 -4.71 9.43 4.26
CA PHE A 280 -3.70 8.46 4.70
C PHE A 280 -3.38 7.40 3.65
N ARG A 281 -4.21 7.24 2.61
CA ARG A 281 -4.01 6.28 1.53
C ARG A 281 -3.23 6.90 0.37
N GLY A 282 -2.17 6.22 -0.08
CA GLY A 282 -1.20 6.73 -1.03
C GLY A 282 -1.68 6.81 -2.48
N ASP A 283 -2.50 5.85 -2.96
CA ASP A 283 -2.84 5.68 -4.38
C ASP A 283 -3.37 6.94 -5.09
N ARG A 284 -4.11 7.81 -4.37
CA ARG A 284 -4.65 9.07 -4.85
C ARG A 284 -4.02 10.30 -4.19
N SER A 285 -2.85 10.13 -3.61
CA SER A 285 -2.12 11.17 -2.88
C SER A 285 -0.80 11.55 -3.56
N LEU A 286 -0.21 10.64 -4.34
CA LEU A 286 1.10 10.81 -4.96
C LEU A 286 1.15 11.94 -5.96
N GLU A 287 0.17 12.07 -6.82
CA GLU A 287 0.17 13.07 -7.89
C GLU A 287 0.00 14.49 -7.35
N ILE A 288 -0.90 14.71 -6.40
CA ILE A 288 -1.02 16.02 -5.73
C ILE A 288 0.22 16.34 -4.90
N THR A 289 0.82 15.34 -4.26
CA THR A 289 2.10 15.51 -3.56
C THR A 289 3.20 15.97 -4.51
N LYS A 290 3.34 15.30 -5.67
CA LYS A 290 4.28 15.70 -6.72
C LYS A 290 4.01 17.13 -7.20
N ALA A 291 2.74 17.50 -7.37
CA ALA A 291 2.37 18.84 -7.79
C ALA A 291 2.74 19.92 -6.77
N PHE A 292 2.75 19.62 -5.47
CA PHE A 292 3.23 20.53 -4.43
C PHE A 292 4.77 20.56 -4.31
N GLU A 293 5.43 19.41 -4.39
CA GLU A 293 6.84 19.27 -3.98
C GLU A 293 7.85 19.32 -5.13
N ALA A 294 7.47 18.92 -6.36
CA ALA A 294 8.41 18.88 -7.46
C ALA A 294 8.86 20.30 -7.87
N ASP A 295 10.17 20.50 -8.03
CA ASP A 295 10.69 21.77 -8.55
C ASP A 295 10.23 22.02 -9.99
N LYS A 296 10.21 20.97 -10.81
CA LYS A 296 9.68 20.97 -12.16
C LYS A 296 8.57 19.95 -12.28
N LEU A 297 7.45 20.36 -12.83
CA LEU A 297 6.32 19.50 -13.15
C LEU A 297 6.17 19.48 -14.68
N ASP A 298 6.29 18.30 -15.28
CA ASP A 298 6.25 18.16 -16.73
C ASP A 298 4.83 17.84 -17.27
N GLU A 299 3.93 17.42 -16.39
CA GLU A 299 2.58 16.97 -16.74
C GLU A 299 1.64 18.11 -17.13
N PHE A 300 1.81 19.28 -16.51
CA PHE A 300 1.08 20.51 -16.85
C PHE A 300 1.78 21.75 -16.28
N ASP A 301 1.45 22.92 -16.84
CA ASP A 301 1.87 24.20 -16.27
C ASP A 301 1.02 24.52 -15.03
N ARG A 302 1.64 24.49 -13.85
CA ARG A 302 0.97 24.81 -12.57
C ARG A 302 0.95 26.31 -12.25
N GLY A 303 1.52 27.15 -13.12
CA GLY A 303 1.61 28.57 -12.89
C GLY A 303 2.47 28.94 -11.66
N PHE A 304 2.03 29.94 -10.91
CA PHE A 304 2.67 30.31 -9.65
C PHE A 304 2.55 29.19 -8.61
N ARG A 305 3.67 28.75 -8.08
CA ARG A 305 3.74 27.83 -6.95
C ARG A 305 4.10 28.62 -5.68
N PRO A 306 3.18 28.74 -4.72
CA PRO A 306 3.52 29.37 -3.44
C PRO A 306 4.55 28.51 -2.70
N ASP A 307 5.47 29.17 -1.99
CA ASP A 307 6.42 28.50 -1.11
C ASP A 307 5.74 28.11 0.20
N VAL A 308 5.10 26.94 0.18
CA VAL A 308 4.36 26.37 1.31
C VAL A 308 5.15 25.24 1.96
N MET A 309 4.97 25.05 3.27
CA MET A 309 5.42 23.85 3.96
C MET A 309 4.34 22.77 3.80
N TYR A 310 4.58 21.80 2.90
CA TYR A 310 3.64 20.72 2.59
C TYR A 310 3.96 19.46 3.38
N ALA A 311 2.93 18.79 3.91
CA ALA A 311 3.05 17.48 4.53
C ALA A 311 1.85 16.59 4.17
N GLY A 312 2.09 15.30 4.01
CA GLY A 312 1.04 14.28 3.96
C GLY A 312 0.68 13.75 5.35
N MET A 313 -0.39 12.96 5.42
CA MET A 313 -0.73 12.25 6.64
C MET A 313 0.28 11.15 6.94
N MET A 314 0.70 10.41 5.92
CA MET A 314 1.68 9.33 5.98
C MET A 314 2.68 9.46 4.83
N GLU A 315 3.75 8.68 4.85
CA GLU A 315 4.56 8.45 3.66
C GLU A 315 3.74 7.61 2.68
N TYR A 316 3.51 8.16 1.46
CA TYR A 316 2.66 7.53 0.46
C TYR A 316 3.42 6.57 -0.45
N ASP A 317 4.72 6.79 -0.57
CA ASP A 317 5.63 5.97 -1.35
C ASP A 317 7.03 6.05 -0.72
N GLY A 318 7.47 4.93 -0.18
CA GLY A 318 8.78 4.84 0.48
C GLY A 318 9.96 4.83 -0.49
N ASP A 319 9.75 4.38 -1.74
CA ASP A 319 10.80 4.38 -2.77
C ASP A 319 11.06 5.80 -3.30
N LEU A 320 9.99 6.59 -3.42
CA LEU A 320 10.07 7.99 -3.86
C LEU A 320 10.30 8.97 -2.70
N HIS A 321 10.22 8.52 -1.45
CA HIS A 321 10.20 9.37 -0.25
C HIS A 321 9.18 10.51 -0.38
N ALA A 322 7.97 10.16 -0.76
CA ALA A 322 6.88 11.10 -1.02
C ALA A 322 5.71 10.90 -0.05
N PRO A 323 5.27 11.96 0.62
CA PRO A 323 5.85 13.31 0.68
C PRO A 323 7.15 13.38 1.50
N LYS A 324 7.91 14.47 1.35
CA LYS A 324 9.13 14.74 2.13
C LYS A 324 8.86 14.88 3.64
N LEU A 325 7.68 15.40 3.98
CA LEU A 325 7.21 15.54 5.36
C LEU A 325 5.87 14.82 5.51
N TYR A 326 5.73 14.06 6.58
CA TYR A 326 4.48 13.38 6.92
C TYR A 326 4.27 13.34 8.44
N LEU A 327 2.99 13.27 8.86
CA LEU A 327 2.59 13.41 10.26
C LEU A 327 2.74 12.12 11.05
N VAL A 328 2.40 10.98 10.43
CA VAL A 328 2.41 9.67 11.07
C VAL A 328 3.46 8.80 10.40
N ASN A 329 4.45 8.39 11.17
CA ASN A 329 5.50 7.50 10.69
C ASN A 329 4.93 6.11 10.38
N PRO A 330 5.53 5.37 9.43
CA PRO A 330 5.28 3.94 9.30
C PRO A 330 5.47 3.23 10.65
N PRO A 331 4.79 2.08 10.88
CA PRO A 331 4.96 1.37 12.13
C PRO A 331 6.41 0.96 12.34
N GLU A 332 6.93 1.15 13.55
CA GLU A 332 8.23 0.59 13.93
C GLU A 332 8.08 -0.93 14.08
N ILE A 333 8.58 -1.65 13.11
CA ILE A 333 8.51 -3.11 13.06
C ILE A 333 9.85 -3.67 13.52
N ASP A 334 9.83 -4.28 14.69
CA ASP A 334 10.98 -4.97 15.30
C ASP A 334 10.82 -6.48 15.26
N ARG A 335 11.83 -7.20 15.69
CA ARG A 335 11.82 -8.65 15.84
C ARG A 335 11.34 -9.36 14.55
N THR A 336 11.92 -8.96 13.43
CA THR A 336 11.66 -9.58 12.13
C THR A 336 12.32 -10.95 12.04
N MET A 337 11.90 -11.77 11.09
CA MET A 337 12.54 -13.07 10.84
C MET A 337 14.03 -12.91 10.57
N ASP A 338 14.41 -11.93 9.76
CA ASP A 338 15.81 -11.63 9.40
C ASP A 338 16.65 -11.31 10.65
N GLU A 339 16.13 -10.45 11.54
CA GLU A 339 16.79 -10.09 12.79
C GLU A 339 17.00 -11.30 13.71
N TYR A 340 16.01 -12.17 13.86
CA TYR A 340 16.15 -13.41 14.63
C TYR A 340 17.14 -14.39 14.00
N LEU A 341 17.12 -14.52 12.68
CA LEU A 341 18.05 -15.41 11.97
C LEU A 341 19.49 -14.90 12.08
N CYS A 342 19.72 -13.59 12.02
CA CYS A 342 21.03 -12.98 12.29
C CYS A 342 21.49 -13.23 13.73
N ALA A 343 20.61 -13.00 14.73
CA ALA A 343 20.91 -13.30 16.13
C ALA A 343 21.25 -14.79 16.38
N THR A 344 20.73 -15.67 15.52
CA THR A 344 20.98 -17.13 15.57
C THR A 344 22.22 -17.57 14.76
N GLY A 345 22.82 -16.66 14.00
CA GLY A 345 23.99 -16.94 13.15
C GLY A 345 23.64 -17.67 11.84
N VAL A 346 22.44 -17.47 11.32
CA VAL A 346 21.95 -18.07 10.08
C VAL A 346 22.29 -17.18 8.89
N ASN A 347 23.05 -17.70 7.93
CA ASN A 347 23.35 -16.99 6.68
C ASN A 347 22.12 -16.90 5.79
N GLN A 348 21.82 -15.71 5.30
CA GLN A 348 20.64 -15.39 4.50
C GLN A 348 21.03 -14.81 3.13
N PHE A 349 20.17 -15.03 2.15
CA PHE A 349 20.27 -14.43 0.83
C PHE A 349 18.91 -13.94 0.37
N ALA A 350 18.84 -12.67 -0.06
CA ALA A 350 17.62 -12.06 -0.60
C ALA A 350 17.89 -11.54 -2.01
N VAL A 351 17.01 -11.84 -2.95
CA VAL A 351 17.14 -11.40 -4.34
C VAL A 351 15.80 -11.06 -4.97
N SER A 352 15.76 -9.97 -5.70
CA SER A 352 14.70 -9.63 -6.66
C SER A 352 15.28 -8.67 -7.70
N GLU A 353 14.46 -8.34 -8.70
CA GLU A 353 14.80 -7.23 -9.58
C GLU A 353 14.42 -5.87 -8.96
N THR A 354 14.90 -4.77 -9.55
CA THR A 354 14.76 -3.40 -9.02
C THR A 354 13.34 -3.08 -8.52
N GLN A 355 12.29 -3.50 -9.24
CA GLN A 355 10.89 -3.22 -8.92
C GLN A 355 10.45 -3.76 -7.55
N LYS A 356 11.04 -4.86 -7.09
CA LYS A 356 10.66 -5.53 -5.83
C LYS A 356 11.86 -5.82 -4.92
N TYR A 357 13.03 -5.21 -5.21
CA TYR A 357 14.21 -5.34 -4.35
C TYR A 357 13.94 -4.79 -2.93
N GLY A 358 13.32 -3.62 -2.84
CA GLY A 358 12.91 -3.04 -1.55
C GLY A 358 11.97 -3.93 -0.76
N HIS A 359 11.13 -4.72 -1.44
CA HIS A 359 10.17 -5.62 -0.80
C HIS A 359 10.86 -6.81 -0.11
N VAL A 360 11.85 -7.41 -0.74
CA VAL A 360 12.61 -8.53 -0.13
C VAL A 360 13.71 -8.07 0.85
N THR A 361 13.93 -6.77 0.98
CA THR A 361 14.92 -6.17 1.89
C THR A 361 14.27 -5.21 2.88
N TYR A 362 14.01 -3.97 2.51
CA TYR A 362 13.49 -2.89 3.36
C TYR A 362 12.16 -3.27 4.05
N PHE A 363 11.12 -3.59 3.27
CA PHE A 363 9.80 -3.92 3.83
C PHE A 363 9.81 -5.23 4.60
N PHE A 364 10.49 -6.26 4.08
CA PHE A 364 10.67 -7.54 4.78
C PHE A 364 11.35 -7.37 6.14
N ASN A 365 12.25 -6.41 6.26
CA ASN A 365 12.99 -6.10 7.47
C ASN A 365 12.30 -5.05 8.35
N GLY A 366 11.01 -4.83 8.17
CA GLY A 366 10.23 -3.95 9.04
C GLY A 366 10.47 -2.46 8.77
N ASN A 367 10.56 -2.07 7.50
CA ASN A 367 10.83 -0.70 7.04
C ASN A 367 12.25 -0.22 7.45
N ARG A 368 13.21 -1.14 7.41
CA ARG A 368 14.59 -0.88 7.77
C ARG A 368 15.52 -1.03 6.56
N SER A 369 16.25 0.03 6.23
CA SER A 369 17.22 0.05 5.12
C SER A 369 18.54 -0.66 5.45
N ASP A 370 18.96 -0.60 6.72
CA ASP A 370 20.23 -1.18 7.15
C ASP A 370 20.10 -2.70 7.36
N LYS A 371 21.14 -3.44 7.01
CA LYS A 371 21.27 -4.86 7.35
C LYS A 371 21.36 -5.05 8.85
N PHE A 372 20.86 -6.18 9.35
CA PHE A 372 21.05 -6.57 10.74
C PHE A 372 22.49 -7.07 11.00
N ASP A 373 23.09 -7.73 10.02
CA ASP A 373 24.48 -8.18 10.06
C ASP A 373 25.07 -8.24 8.64
N ASP A 374 26.16 -7.50 8.37
CA ASP A 374 26.80 -7.42 7.05
C ASP A 374 27.41 -8.75 6.55
N LYS A 375 27.65 -9.70 7.45
CA LYS A 375 28.22 -11.01 7.10
C LYS A 375 27.14 -12.06 6.85
N LEU A 376 26.01 -11.93 7.53
CA LEU A 376 24.92 -12.91 7.50
C LEU A 376 23.84 -12.52 6.48
N ASP A 377 23.61 -11.21 6.28
CA ASP A 377 22.61 -10.69 5.33
C ASP A 377 23.25 -10.38 3.99
N ASN A 378 22.88 -11.15 2.98
CA ASN A 378 23.37 -10.96 1.62
C ASN A 378 22.21 -10.59 0.71
N TYR A 379 22.29 -9.42 0.09
CA TYR A 379 21.24 -8.88 -0.78
C TYR A 379 21.77 -8.70 -2.19
N MET A 380 20.98 -9.11 -3.19
CA MET A 380 21.30 -8.95 -4.60
C MET A 380 20.15 -8.29 -5.33
N GLU A 381 20.42 -7.17 -5.99
CA GLU A 381 19.51 -6.54 -6.91
C GLU A 381 19.83 -6.97 -8.35
N ILE A 382 18.82 -7.43 -9.08
CA ILE A 382 18.88 -7.66 -10.52
C ILE A 382 18.24 -6.43 -11.19
N ARG A 383 19.04 -5.68 -11.94
CA ARG A 383 18.56 -4.44 -12.55
C ARG A 383 17.43 -4.71 -13.56
N SER A 384 16.27 -4.08 -13.32
CA SER A 384 15.12 -4.18 -14.22
C SER A 384 15.39 -3.54 -15.58
N ASP A 385 14.71 -4.03 -16.61
CA ASP A 385 14.71 -3.39 -17.93
C ASP A 385 13.85 -2.12 -17.91
N VAL A 386 14.29 -1.11 -18.68
CA VAL A 386 13.55 0.16 -18.82
C VAL A 386 12.66 0.06 -20.07
N VAL A 387 11.64 -0.80 -20.00
CA VAL A 387 10.63 -1.00 -21.05
C VAL A 387 9.27 -1.24 -20.38
N PRO A 388 8.15 -0.95 -21.07
CA PRO A 388 6.82 -1.32 -20.55
C PRO A 388 6.73 -2.83 -20.24
N PHE A 389 6.11 -3.19 -19.12
CA PHE A 389 6.13 -4.57 -18.63
C PHE A 389 5.43 -5.55 -19.59
N GLU A 390 4.38 -5.12 -20.28
CA GLU A 390 3.69 -5.94 -21.29
C GLU A 390 4.54 -6.26 -22.52
N GLN A 391 5.64 -5.51 -22.75
CA GLN A 391 6.56 -5.79 -23.85
C GLN A 391 7.63 -6.83 -23.50
N ARG A 392 7.89 -7.03 -22.19
CA ARG A 392 8.80 -8.04 -21.66
C ARG A 392 8.20 -8.71 -20.42
N PRO A 393 7.09 -9.44 -20.56
CA PRO A 393 6.35 -9.96 -19.40
C PRO A 393 7.11 -11.01 -18.58
N TRP A 394 8.15 -11.63 -19.14
CA TRP A 394 9.07 -12.50 -18.39
C TRP A 394 9.99 -11.72 -17.46
N MET A 395 10.13 -10.39 -17.63
CA MET A 395 10.95 -9.50 -16.83
C MET A 395 12.38 -10.05 -16.59
N LYS A 396 12.82 -10.12 -15.32
CA LYS A 396 14.12 -10.71 -14.93
C LYS A 396 13.99 -12.04 -14.20
N SER A 397 12.88 -12.77 -14.43
CA SER A 397 12.64 -14.01 -13.72
C SER A 397 13.73 -15.08 -13.95
N ALA A 398 14.30 -15.15 -15.15
CA ALA A 398 15.38 -16.08 -15.46
C ALA A 398 16.67 -15.73 -14.71
N GLU A 399 17.05 -14.46 -14.68
CA GLU A 399 18.24 -13.97 -13.99
C GLU A 399 18.12 -14.11 -12.45
N ILE A 400 16.92 -13.83 -11.90
CA ILE A 400 16.64 -14.10 -10.47
C ILE A 400 16.80 -15.60 -10.18
N THR A 401 16.26 -16.46 -11.05
CA THR A 401 16.37 -17.91 -10.91
C THR A 401 17.82 -18.38 -10.95
N ASP A 402 18.63 -17.85 -11.87
CA ASP A 402 20.06 -18.18 -11.96
C ASP A 402 20.80 -17.81 -10.66
N ALA A 403 20.55 -16.61 -10.11
CA ALA A 403 21.13 -16.17 -8.85
C ALA A 403 20.70 -17.05 -7.66
N VAL A 404 19.43 -17.47 -7.61
CA VAL A 404 18.91 -18.38 -6.58
C VAL A 404 19.56 -19.76 -6.67
N ILE A 405 19.70 -20.31 -7.87
CA ILE A 405 20.36 -21.62 -8.08
C ILE A 405 21.82 -21.54 -7.65
N GLU A 406 22.55 -20.50 -8.05
CA GLU A 406 23.94 -20.29 -7.60
C GLU A 406 24.03 -20.20 -6.07
N ALA A 407 23.12 -19.48 -5.43
CA ALA A 407 23.05 -19.39 -3.97
C ALA A 407 22.81 -20.76 -3.31
N ILE A 408 21.89 -21.56 -3.85
CA ILE A 408 21.60 -22.93 -3.36
C ILE A 408 22.83 -23.82 -3.52
N GLU A 409 23.45 -23.84 -4.70
CA GLU A 409 24.60 -24.70 -5.03
C GLU A 409 25.85 -24.32 -4.25
N SER A 410 25.98 -23.04 -3.87
CA SER A 410 27.09 -22.56 -3.05
C SER A 410 27.18 -23.24 -1.67
N GLY A 411 26.04 -23.72 -1.14
CA GLY A 411 25.90 -24.27 0.20
C GLY A 411 26.16 -23.28 1.34
N LYS A 412 26.29 -22.00 1.04
CA LYS A 412 26.58 -20.93 2.02
C LYS A 412 25.34 -20.50 2.83
N PHE A 413 24.20 -20.50 2.20
CA PHE A 413 22.99 -19.91 2.74
C PHE A 413 22.04 -20.97 3.28
N ARG A 414 21.47 -20.71 4.45
CA ARG A 414 20.46 -21.58 5.06
C ARG A 414 19.04 -21.06 4.81
N MET A 415 18.88 -19.75 4.66
CA MET A 415 17.63 -19.08 4.27
C MET A 415 17.84 -18.31 2.98
N ILE A 416 17.01 -18.57 1.98
CA ILE A 416 17.02 -17.85 0.71
C ILE A 416 15.60 -17.31 0.50
N ARG A 417 15.45 -16.01 0.21
CA ARG A 417 14.16 -15.40 -0.15
C ARG A 417 14.25 -14.69 -1.48
N LEU A 418 13.22 -14.83 -2.28
CA LEU A 418 13.13 -14.16 -3.56
C LEU A 418 11.70 -13.68 -3.82
N ASN A 419 11.59 -12.66 -4.67
CA ASN A 419 10.32 -12.20 -5.20
C ASN A 419 10.41 -12.16 -6.73
N PHE A 420 9.40 -12.75 -7.39
CA PHE A 420 9.16 -12.61 -8.82
C PHE A 420 8.04 -11.58 -9.03
N PRO A 421 8.33 -10.38 -9.54
CA PRO A 421 7.32 -9.30 -9.66
C PRO A 421 6.31 -9.50 -10.78
N ASN A 422 6.47 -10.52 -11.60
CA ASN A 422 5.79 -10.68 -12.88
C ASN A 422 4.26 -10.64 -12.79
N GLY A 423 3.64 -11.37 -11.87
CA GLY A 423 2.19 -11.42 -11.74
C GLY A 423 1.59 -10.06 -11.39
N ASP A 424 2.26 -9.28 -10.56
CA ASP A 424 1.83 -7.97 -10.13
C ASP A 424 2.14 -6.88 -11.17
N MET A 425 3.42 -6.71 -11.53
CA MET A 425 3.84 -5.62 -12.42
C MET A 425 3.23 -5.74 -13.82
N VAL A 426 3.14 -6.96 -14.36
CA VAL A 426 2.47 -7.20 -15.65
C VAL A 426 0.95 -7.13 -15.48
N GLY A 427 0.41 -7.59 -14.34
CA GLY A 427 -1.01 -7.49 -14.01
C GLY A 427 -1.52 -6.05 -14.03
N HIS A 428 -0.76 -5.11 -13.48
CA HIS A 428 -1.08 -3.68 -13.50
C HIS A 428 -1.21 -3.07 -14.91
N THR A 429 -0.67 -3.71 -15.94
CA THR A 429 -0.87 -3.27 -17.33
C THR A 429 -2.27 -3.57 -17.89
N GLY A 430 -3.03 -4.46 -17.25
CA GLY A 430 -4.33 -4.93 -17.72
C GLY A 430 -4.25 -5.78 -19.00
N SER A 431 -3.06 -6.22 -19.42
CA SER A 431 -2.86 -7.04 -20.61
C SER A 431 -2.91 -8.52 -20.27
N MET A 432 -4.06 -9.16 -20.51
CA MET A 432 -4.26 -10.59 -20.27
C MET A 432 -3.20 -11.44 -20.97
N ASP A 433 -2.94 -11.18 -22.27
CA ASP A 433 -1.95 -11.94 -23.04
C ASP A 433 -0.55 -11.85 -22.45
N ALA A 434 -0.15 -10.65 -21.97
CA ALA A 434 1.14 -10.46 -21.33
C ALA A 434 1.23 -11.21 -19.99
N VAL A 435 0.16 -11.20 -19.19
CA VAL A 435 0.15 -11.94 -17.91
C VAL A 435 0.21 -13.45 -18.13
N LEU A 436 -0.46 -13.99 -19.17
CA LEU A 436 -0.33 -15.41 -19.52
C LEU A 436 1.12 -15.80 -19.82
N VAL A 437 1.85 -14.96 -20.56
CA VAL A 437 3.29 -15.18 -20.83
C VAL A 437 4.12 -15.05 -19.55
N ALA A 438 3.81 -14.07 -18.70
CA ALA A 438 4.46 -13.88 -17.40
C ALA A 438 4.34 -15.13 -16.52
N MET A 439 3.13 -15.68 -16.40
CA MET A 439 2.86 -16.89 -15.60
C MET A 439 3.59 -18.12 -16.15
N GLY A 440 3.61 -18.31 -17.48
CA GLY A 440 4.37 -19.39 -18.11
C GLY A 440 5.88 -19.28 -17.89
N ALA A 441 6.43 -18.05 -17.88
CA ALA A 441 7.84 -17.82 -17.54
C ALA A 441 8.14 -18.15 -16.07
N LEU A 442 7.24 -17.79 -15.15
CA LEU A 442 7.36 -18.13 -13.73
C LEU A 442 7.34 -19.65 -13.50
N ASP A 443 6.49 -20.38 -14.21
CA ASP A 443 6.41 -21.83 -14.09
C ASP A 443 7.74 -22.51 -14.41
N LEU A 444 8.39 -22.10 -15.52
CA LEU A 444 9.72 -22.58 -15.88
C LEU A 444 10.79 -22.25 -14.81
N CYS A 445 10.71 -21.07 -14.21
CA CYS A 445 11.61 -20.63 -13.16
C CYS A 445 11.42 -21.45 -11.88
N VAL A 446 10.16 -21.65 -11.47
CA VAL A 446 9.82 -22.49 -10.30
C VAL A 446 10.28 -23.91 -10.49
N ALA A 447 10.11 -24.52 -11.67
CA ALA A 447 10.60 -25.87 -11.98
C ALA A 447 12.11 -25.99 -11.77
N ARG A 448 12.87 -25.00 -12.23
CA ARG A 448 14.34 -24.98 -12.08
C ARG A 448 14.76 -24.85 -10.61
N ILE A 449 14.11 -23.97 -9.84
CA ILE A 449 14.37 -23.80 -8.41
C ILE A 449 14.02 -25.08 -7.64
N ALA A 450 12.84 -25.68 -7.90
CA ALA A 450 12.41 -26.92 -7.25
C ALA A 450 13.45 -28.05 -7.46
N GLU A 451 13.97 -28.19 -8.68
CA GLU A 451 15.01 -29.18 -8.97
C GLU A 451 16.33 -28.90 -8.26
N ALA A 452 16.76 -27.62 -8.16
CA ALA A 452 17.95 -27.24 -7.41
C ALA A 452 17.78 -27.51 -5.91
N VAL A 453 16.63 -27.18 -5.34
CA VAL A 453 16.27 -27.47 -3.94
C VAL A 453 16.30 -28.97 -3.67
N ARG A 454 15.69 -29.76 -4.55
CA ARG A 454 15.70 -31.24 -4.46
C ARG A 454 17.12 -31.81 -4.43
N LYS A 455 17.99 -31.37 -5.33
CA LYS A 455 19.41 -31.80 -5.37
C LYS A 455 20.19 -31.41 -4.12
N ALA A 456 19.92 -30.22 -3.59
CA ALA A 456 20.56 -29.74 -2.37
C ALA A 456 20.04 -30.43 -1.10
N GLY A 457 18.88 -31.11 -1.16
CA GLY A 457 18.16 -31.62 0.01
C GLY A 457 17.63 -30.50 0.89
N GLY A 458 17.02 -29.49 0.27
CA GLY A 458 16.38 -28.34 0.89
C GLY A 458 14.86 -28.42 0.89
N VAL A 459 14.22 -27.31 1.28
CA VAL A 459 12.77 -27.13 1.26
C VAL A 459 12.43 -25.87 0.47
N LEU A 460 11.39 -25.91 -0.37
CA LEU A 460 10.87 -24.76 -1.09
C LEU A 460 9.47 -24.43 -0.57
N VAL A 461 9.29 -23.21 -0.09
CA VAL A 461 7.99 -22.63 0.27
C VAL A 461 7.61 -21.63 -0.80
N ILE A 462 6.50 -21.85 -1.49
CA ILE A 462 5.98 -20.97 -2.52
C ILE A 462 4.73 -20.28 -2.00
N SER A 463 4.71 -18.94 -2.08
CA SER A 463 3.54 -18.16 -1.71
C SER A 463 3.45 -16.88 -2.56
N ALA A 464 2.53 -15.98 -2.22
CA ALA A 464 2.44 -14.65 -2.76
C ALA A 464 2.13 -13.66 -1.63
N ASP A 465 2.32 -12.40 -1.90
CA ASP A 465 2.06 -11.30 -0.95
C ASP A 465 0.66 -10.70 -1.10
N HIS A 466 0.06 -10.78 -2.27
CA HIS A 466 -1.33 -10.46 -2.62
C HIS A 466 -1.70 -11.07 -3.97
N GLY A 467 -2.95 -10.90 -4.40
CA GLY A 467 -3.40 -11.26 -5.75
C GLY A 467 -3.48 -10.03 -6.67
N ASN A 468 -3.34 -10.27 -7.97
CA ASN A 468 -3.51 -9.32 -9.06
C ASN A 468 -3.82 -10.08 -10.37
N ALA A 469 -2.90 -10.94 -10.83
CA ALA A 469 -3.03 -11.74 -12.05
C ALA A 469 -4.23 -12.70 -12.06
N ASP A 470 -4.78 -13.01 -10.91
CA ASP A 470 -5.96 -13.85 -10.70
C ASP A 470 -7.29 -13.13 -10.93
N ASP A 471 -7.26 -11.80 -11.24
CA ASP A 471 -8.48 -10.98 -11.37
C ASP A 471 -8.29 -9.83 -12.37
N MET A 472 -8.07 -10.17 -13.64
CA MET A 472 -7.70 -9.25 -14.73
C MET A 472 -8.89 -8.53 -15.37
N TYR A 473 -10.14 -8.89 -15.04
CA TYR A 473 -11.33 -8.27 -15.59
C TYR A 473 -12.33 -7.87 -14.51
N GLU A 474 -13.04 -6.77 -14.77
CA GLU A 474 -14.09 -6.26 -13.89
C GLU A 474 -15.34 -7.13 -13.94
N HIS A 475 -15.93 -7.39 -12.77
CA HIS A 475 -17.22 -8.08 -12.61
C HIS A 475 -18.23 -7.20 -11.88
N ASP A 476 -19.51 -7.41 -12.17
CA ASP A 476 -20.59 -6.78 -11.41
C ASP A 476 -20.82 -7.52 -10.07
N LYS A 477 -21.71 -6.98 -9.22
CA LYS A 477 -22.05 -7.58 -7.92
C LYS A 477 -22.67 -9.01 -8.03
N LYS A 478 -23.13 -9.39 -9.22
CA LYS A 478 -23.71 -10.71 -9.50
C LYS A 478 -22.67 -11.69 -10.09
N GLY A 479 -21.45 -11.22 -10.35
CA GLY A 479 -20.37 -11.99 -10.93
C GLY A 479 -20.39 -12.05 -12.46
N ASN A 480 -21.16 -11.19 -13.12
CA ASN A 480 -21.13 -11.11 -14.57
C ASN A 480 -19.96 -10.23 -15.02
N LEU A 481 -19.30 -10.63 -16.09
CA LEU A 481 -18.24 -9.89 -16.72
C LEU A 481 -18.75 -8.52 -17.20
N LYS A 482 -18.08 -7.45 -16.79
CA LYS A 482 -18.34 -6.11 -17.32
C LYS A 482 -17.67 -5.94 -18.68
N LEU A 483 -18.34 -5.23 -19.56
CA LEU A 483 -17.80 -4.87 -20.87
C LEU A 483 -17.48 -3.38 -20.91
N ASP A 484 -16.40 -3.04 -21.63
CA ASP A 484 -16.04 -1.68 -21.94
C ASP A 484 -16.96 -1.08 -23.03
N LYS A 485 -16.74 0.19 -23.40
CA LYS A 485 -17.50 0.89 -24.45
C LYS A 485 -17.41 0.26 -25.84
N ASN A 486 -16.44 -0.64 -26.07
CA ASN A 486 -16.22 -1.32 -27.34
C ASN A 486 -16.79 -2.76 -27.32
N GLY A 487 -17.37 -3.18 -26.20
CA GLY A 487 -17.91 -4.53 -26.02
C GLY A 487 -16.84 -5.59 -25.65
N ALA A 488 -15.62 -5.17 -25.33
CA ALA A 488 -14.57 -6.06 -24.81
C ALA A 488 -14.63 -6.13 -23.28
N PRO A 489 -14.08 -7.20 -22.64
CA PRO A 489 -13.97 -7.26 -21.19
C PRO A 489 -13.30 -6.01 -20.61
N ALA A 490 -13.94 -5.40 -19.61
CA ALA A 490 -13.39 -4.25 -18.91
C ALA A 490 -12.18 -4.69 -18.09
N ARG A 491 -11.02 -4.11 -18.39
CA ARG A 491 -9.75 -4.48 -17.74
C ARG A 491 -9.71 -4.01 -16.30
N LYS A 492 -9.18 -4.84 -15.43
CA LYS A 492 -8.87 -4.52 -14.06
C LYS A 492 -7.35 -4.49 -13.89
N THR A 493 -6.84 -3.46 -13.24
CA THR A 493 -5.40 -3.22 -13.04
C THR A 493 -5.03 -3.09 -11.55
N SER A 494 -6.01 -3.29 -10.67
CA SER A 494 -5.82 -3.23 -9.22
C SER A 494 -5.62 -4.62 -8.64
N HIS A 495 -5.07 -4.68 -7.41
CA HIS A 495 -4.96 -5.93 -6.66
C HIS A 495 -6.33 -6.58 -6.43
N SER A 496 -6.33 -7.88 -6.14
CA SER A 496 -7.53 -8.63 -5.80
C SER A 496 -7.69 -8.78 -4.27
N LEU A 497 -8.91 -9.17 -3.85
CA LEU A 497 -9.22 -9.57 -2.48
C LEU A 497 -9.18 -11.10 -2.32
N ASN A 498 -8.48 -11.78 -3.21
CA ASN A 498 -8.44 -13.22 -3.23
C ASN A 498 -7.32 -13.77 -2.32
N PRO A 499 -7.48 -14.98 -1.79
CA PRO A 499 -6.41 -15.64 -1.05
C PRO A 499 -5.26 -16.04 -1.98
N VAL A 500 -4.08 -16.22 -1.40
CA VAL A 500 -2.86 -16.61 -2.09
C VAL A 500 -2.46 -18.05 -1.74
N PRO A 501 -1.66 -18.74 -2.58
CA PRO A 501 -1.17 -20.09 -2.28
C PRO A 501 -0.12 -20.07 -1.17
N CYS A 502 -0.03 -21.19 -0.43
CA CYS A 502 1.12 -21.57 0.36
C CYS A 502 1.40 -23.06 0.12
N ILE A 503 2.46 -23.36 -0.62
CA ILE A 503 2.87 -24.69 -1.02
C ILE A 503 4.18 -25.02 -0.32
N VAL A 504 4.28 -26.18 0.31
CA VAL A 504 5.52 -26.65 0.97
C VAL A 504 6.04 -27.86 0.21
N TYR A 505 7.10 -27.67 -0.59
CA TYR A 505 7.80 -28.73 -1.30
C TYR A 505 9.01 -29.18 -0.50
N ASP A 506 8.89 -30.31 0.17
CA ASP A 506 9.93 -30.96 0.97
C ASP A 506 10.18 -32.39 0.47
N PRO A 507 11.07 -32.56 -0.52
CA PRO A 507 11.29 -33.87 -1.15
C PRO A 507 11.95 -34.91 -0.21
N GLU A 508 12.46 -34.49 0.94
CA GLU A 508 13.05 -35.37 1.96
C GLU A 508 12.11 -35.60 3.16
N SER A 509 10.85 -35.17 3.08
CA SER A 509 9.86 -35.35 4.15
C SER A 509 9.66 -36.84 4.47
N LYS A 510 9.69 -37.15 5.74
CA LYS A 510 9.42 -38.49 6.29
C LYS A 510 8.11 -38.52 7.07
N GLY A 511 7.30 -37.47 6.90
CA GLY A 511 6.02 -37.33 7.57
C GLY A 511 6.13 -36.77 8.99
N GLU A 512 7.13 -35.94 9.27
CA GLU A 512 7.30 -35.24 10.56
C GLU A 512 6.18 -34.24 10.83
N TYR A 513 5.59 -33.71 9.77
CA TYR A 513 4.35 -32.92 9.79
C TYR A 513 3.32 -33.50 8.82
N SER A 514 2.07 -33.11 9.01
CA SER A 514 0.94 -33.58 8.18
C SER A 514 0.98 -32.96 6.78
N ASP A 515 0.48 -33.69 5.78
CA ASP A 515 0.20 -33.14 4.45
C ASP A 515 -0.97 -32.13 4.51
N GLU A 516 -1.82 -32.21 5.55
CA GLU A 516 -2.86 -31.23 5.81
C GLU A 516 -2.27 -30.04 6.58
N LEU A 517 -2.08 -28.92 5.91
CA LEU A 517 -1.62 -27.67 6.51
C LEU A 517 -2.78 -26.96 7.24
N LYS A 518 -2.45 -26.11 8.22
CA LYS A 518 -3.43 -25.28 8.92
C LYS A 518 -4.11 -24.33 7.93
N THR A 519 -5.38 -24.07 8.16
CA THR A 519 -6.22 -23.19 7.34
C THR A 519 -6.66 -21.94 8.09
N GLY A 520 -7.17 -20.93 7.36
CA GLY A 520 -7.69 -19.69 7.96
C GLY A 520 -6.62 -18.69 8.40
N LEU A 521 -5.36 -18.96 8.09
CA LEU A 521 -4.21 -18.12 8.43
C LEU A 521 -3.96 -17.03 7.38
N GLY A 522 -3.16 -16.03 7.75
CA GLY A 522 -2.64 -14.99 6.85
C GLY A 522 -1.20 -15.24 6.42
N ILE A 523 -0.70 -14.42 5.50
CA ILE A 523 0.68 -14.51 4.98
C ILE A 523 1.75 -14.25 6.03
N SER A 524 1.43 -13.62 7.14
CA SER A 524 2.31 -13.48 8.32
C SER A 524 2.78 -14.83 8.89
N SER A 525 2.01 -15.90 8.67
CA SER A 525 2.38 -17.27 9.08
C SER A 525 3.61 -17.83 8.35
N LEU A 526 4.04 -17.22 7.24
CA LEU A 526 5.19 -17.68 6.45
C LEU A 526 6.51 -17.58 7.21
N ALA A 527 6.70 -16.53 8.04
CA ALA A 527 7.90 -16.41 8.86
C ALA A 527 8.07 -17.58 9.84
N ALA A 528 7.02 -17.87 10.62
CA ALA A 528 7.03 -19.00 11.55
C ALA A 528 7.25 -20.33 10.82
N THR A 529 6.65 -20.50 9.64
CA THR A 529 6.80 -21.69 8.80
C THR A 529 8.25 -21.86 8.37
N CYS A 530 8.91 -20.82 7.86
CA CYS A 530 10.31 -20.87 7.45
C CYS A 530 11.25 -21.14 8.63
N ILE A 531 11.01 -20.49 9.79
CA ILE A 531 11.79 -20.69 11.01
C ILE A 531 11.70 -22.13 11.49
N GLU A 532 10.50 -22.72 11.49
CA GLU A 532 10.32 -24.12 11.90
C GLU A 532 10.97 -25.10 10.92
N LEU A 533 10.92 -24.84 9.61
CA LEU A 533 11.63 -25.63 8.60
C LEU A 533 13.16 -25.50 8.68
N LEU A 534 13.67 -24.38 9.22
CA LEU A 534 15.09 -24.22 9.56
C LEU A 534 15.48 -24.97 10.83
N GLY A 535 14.55 -25.61 11.54
CA GLY A 535 14.76 -26.40 12.74
C GLY A 535 14.75 -25.59 14.04
N TYR A 536 14.09 -24.44 14.05
CA TYR A 536 13.95 -23.60 15.23
C TYR A 536 12.48 -23.49 15.65
N GLU A 537 12.23 -23.10 16.90
CA GLU A 537 10.93 -22.72 17.38
C GLU A 537 10.59 -21.31 16.91
N ALA A 538 9.33 -21.09 16.47
CA ALA A 538 8.85 -19.75 16.14
C ALA A 538 8.89 -18.85 17.39
N PRO A 539 9.30 -17.57 17.26
CA PRO A 539 9.33 -16.64 18.38
C PRO A 539 7.95 -16.40 18.98
N GLU A 540 7.92 -16.09 20.28
CA GLU A 540 6.70 -15.67 20.94
C GLU A 540 6.15 -14.39 20.30
N GLY A 541 4.84 -14.37 20.06
CA GLY A 541 4.11 -13.27 19.42
C GLY A 541 4.06 -13.36 17.89
N TYR A 542 4.70 -14.35 17.26
CA TYR A 542 4.49 -14.64 15.84
C TYR A 542 3.15 -15.35 15.63
N ASP A 543 2.53 -15.08 14.49
CA ASP A 543 1.40 -15.86 14.01
C ASP A 543 1.81 -17.33 13.80
N PRO A 544 0.90 -18.29 14.03
CA PRO A 544 1.26 -19.70 13.97
C PRO A 544 1.71 -20.12 12.57
N SER A 545 2.70 -20.98 12.50
CA SER A 545 3.13 -21.67 11.27
C SER A 545 1.97 -22.46 10.64
N VAL A 546 2.01 -22.64 9.32
CA VAL A 546 1.05 -23.49 8.59
C VAL A 546 1.24 -24.96 8.85
N LEU A 547 2.39 -25.39 9.40
CA LEU A 547 2.74 -26.78 9.61
C LEU A 547 1.99 -27.39 10.82
N ASN A 548 1.58 -28.64 10.67
CA ASN A 548 1.02 -29.48 11.72
C ASN A 548 2.04 -30.58 12.08
N PHE A 549 2.97 -30.29 13.00
CA PHE A 549 3.91 -31.30 13.50
C PHE A 549 3.18 -32.41 14.29
N LYS A 550 3.64 -33.64 14.11
CA LYS A 550 3.11 -34.83 14.79
C LYS A 550 3.70 -35.02 16.17
#